data_7ee0bc98512ab8011600f18fc41f885f
#
_entry.id   7ee0bc98512ab8011600f18fc41f885f
#
_cell.length_a   1.000
_cell.length_b   1.000
_cell.length_c   1.000
_cell.angle_alpha   90.00
_cell.angle_beta   90.00
_cell.angle_gamma   90.00
#
_symmetry.space_group_name_H-M   'P 1'
#
loop_
_entity.id
_entity.type
_entity.pdbx_description
1 polymer ?
#
loop_
_entity_poly.entity_id
_entity_poly.type
_entity_poly.pdbx_seq_one_letter_code
_entity_poly.pdbx_strand_id
1 'polypeptide(L)'
;MLSARAQAEGPIWKEHTSFNVAARLSYFNLIAKPLLKHFYDQPSALQPYSKMKYYDITAKLVHKFNDRNRISAVLYYGQDLDNESPTESTKTTSTIGNVSILTEKQYREDEFRASSNESQWNNLLASLYFTSFISANHRLNINFSYSQYMYDMSNNNQYNDIINDLYRLYYSNEGTTKITTHSGIKDLALTFDASLQAGKEHRLKYGAKLSRQMLSPKTTILKDALEKRYRGGLNYDGDDTMINPKYEESQAYIDYTSGEELGITNLALYAEDDFSIFQCLKLNYGLRLSSYFVTGKSSIALEPRASLRFLITDNLSIKASYSSMTQGIHRLVTNSLIMPSDIWVPITKDIPLMKSDLYGFGINYDWHVFNIAAEAYYKTFDNVLEYRNGATYFISNQNWQDIVALGEGRSYGFELLVEKKVGKTTGWLSYTWSKALRTFNRPDNEINGGKEFYASTDHRHNFSVNVTHHFTLSQRLGLDLSASWTYQTGRRGTVPYSITYGQSIEESLKDLPAIAYGKVFYYFNGSVILNDKDPYDNDFGYFGLIAQPFHTFRNINDFKLPDSHHLDINASLSIKHSLGESVIGLSIYNTYNHYNVSNVYIGYENNKAVLKGICPFPFMPSISFTQKF
;
A
#
# COMPACT_ATOMS: atom_id res chain seq x y z
N MET A 1 -5.14 18.15 6.07
CA MET A 1 -4.20 18.23 4.93
C MET A 1 -4.30 19.60 4.29
N LEU A 2 -3.18 20.22 3.99
CA LEU A 2 -3.13 21.56 3.41
C LEU A 2 -3.32 21.47 1.89
N SER A 3 -4.50 21.82 1.41
CA SER A 3 -4.82 21.81 -0.02
C SER A 3 -5.76 22.95 -0.40
N ALA A 4 -5.58 23.48 -1.60
CA ALA A 4 -6.53 24.36 -2.25
C ALA A 4 -7.51 23.53 -3.10
N ARG A 5 -8.78 23.92 -3.07
CA ARG A 5 -9.84 23.32 -3.89
C ARG A 5 -10.61 24.41 -4.62
N ALA A 6 -10.92 24.14 -5.87
CA ALA A 6 -11.80 24.98 -6.66
C ALA A 6 -12.85 24.08 -7.31
N GLN A 7 -14.11 24.52 -7.30
CA GLN A 7 -15.21 23.83 -7.96
C GLN A 7 -16.08 24.84 -8.69
N ALA A 8 -16.46 24.49 -9.91
CA ALA A 8 -17.43 25.21 -10.70
C ALA A 8 -18.47 24.24 -11.24
N GLU A 9 -19.73 24.59 -11.08
CA GLU A 9 -20.85 23.80 -11.61
C GLU A 9 -21.97 24.70 -12.09
N GLY A 10 -22.71 24.25 -13.08
CA GLY A 10 -23.83 25.00 -13.60
C GLY A 10 -24.36 24.46 -14.91
N PRO A 11 -25.42 25.10 -15.43
CA PRO A 11 -25.95 24.78 -16.74
C PRO A 11 -25.09 25.44 -17.84
N ILE A 12 -24.73 24.65 -18.87
CA ILE A 12 -24.20 25.17 -20.14
C ILE A 12 -25.35 25.49 -21.05
N TRP A 13 -26.34 24.60 -21.12
CA TRP A 13 -27.57 24.76 -21.84
C TRP A 13 -28.72 24.45 -20.90
N LYS A 14 -29.47 25.47 -20.55
CA LYS A 14 -30.51 25.40 -19.53
C LYS A 14 -31.45 24.21 -19.77
N GLU A 15 -31.71 23.41 -18.72
CA GLU A 15 -32.54 22.20 -18.72
C GLU A 15 -31.93 20.97 -19.45
N HIS A 16 -30.96 21.15 -20.35
CA HIS A 16 -30.39 20.10 -21.16
C HIS A 16 -28.98 19.67 -20.73
N THR A 17 -28.09 20.65 -20.59
CA THR A 17 -26.67 20.34 -20.37
C THR A 17 -26.14 21.05 -19.13
N SER A 18 -25.53 20.28 -18.25
CA SER A 18 -24.85 20.79 -17.06
C SER A 18 -23.43 20.21 -16.92
N PHE A 19 -22.57 20.99 -16.30
CA PHE A 19 -21.20 20.57 -15.99
C PHE A 19 -20.90 20.70 -14.49
N ASN A 20 -19.94 19.94 -14.04
CA ASN A 20 -19.29 20.07 -12.76
C ASN A 20 -17.80 19.81 -12.97
N VAL A 21 -16.94 20.74 -12.58
CA VAL A 21 -15.49 20.61 -12.63
C VAL A 21 -14.94 20.97 -11.27
N ALA A 22 -14.13 20.08 -10.70
CA ALA A 22 -13.46 20.30 -9.44
C ALA A 22 -11.97 20.00 -9.59
N ALA A 23 -11.13 20.81 -8.99
CA ALA A 23 -9.69 20.60 -8.93
C ALA A 23 -9.18 20.76 -7.49
N ARG A 24 -8.19 19.97 -7.12
CA ARG A 24 -7.51 20.03 -5.84
C ARG A 24 -6.00 19.99 -6.05
N LEU A 25 -5.30 20.83 -5.32
CA LEU A 25 -3.83 20.87 -5.31
C LEU A 25 -3.34 20.95 -3.87
N SER A 26 -2.39 20.09 -3.49
CA SER A 26 -1.73 20.17 -2.19
C SER A 26 -0.67 21.25 -2.17
N TYR A 27 -0.59 21.96 -1.06
CA TYR A 27 0.52 22.87 -0.72
C TYR A 27 1.15 22.51 0.64
N PHE A 28 1.04 21.23 1.00
CA PHE A 28 1.55 20.69 2.26
C PHE A 28 3.03 21.05 2.48
N ASN A 29 3.85 20.98 1.43
CA ASN A 29 5.29 21.25 1.49
C ASN A 29 5.63 22.68 1.91
N LEU A 30 4.79 23.65 1.58
CA LEU A 30 5.04 25.05 1.91
C LEU A 30 4.93 25.33 3.42
N ILE A 31 4.10 24.57 4.11
CA ILE A 31 3.81 24.78 5.53
C ILE A 31 4.40 23.68 6.40
N ALA A 32 4.37 22.44 5.94
CA ALA A 32 4.89 21.31 6.71
C ALA A 32 6.39 21.38 6.91
N LYS A 33 7.16 21.80 5.91
CA LYS A 33 8.61 21.89 5.98
C LYS A 33 9.12 22.79 7.11
N PRO A 34 8.68 24.05 7.26
CA PRO A 34 9.08 24.90 8.38
C PRO A 34 8.55 24.43 9.73
N LEU A 35 7.32 23.86 9.76
CA LEU A 35 6.70 23.39 10.99
C LEU A 35 7.39 22.13 11.53
N LEU A 36 7.63 21.16 10.66
CA LEU A 36 8.30 19.91 11.01
C LEU A 36 9.75 20.15 11.43
N LYS A 37 10.44 21.12 10.80
CA LYS A 37 11.80 21.52 11.18
C LYS A 37 11.89 22.08 12.61
N HIS A 38 10.79 22.60 13.14
CA HIS A 38 10.72 23.12 14.51
C HIS A 38 10.51 22.01 15.55
N PHE A 39 9.81 20.92 15.19
CA PHE A 39 9.47 19.82 16.11
C PHE A 39 10.51 18.69 16.14
N TYR A 40 11.40 18.63 15.17
CA TYR A 40 12.38 17.55 15.04
C TYR A 40 13.78 18.13 14.96
N ASP A 41 14.57 17.90 15.99
CA ASP A 41 15.96 18.38 16.09
C ASP A 41 16.94 17.69 15.12
N GLN A 42 16.51 16.61 14.45
CA GLN A 42 17.34 15.87 13.50
C GLN A 42 16.83 16.00 12.06
N PRO A 43 17.58 16.63 11.15
CA PRO A 43 17.20 16.79 9.74
C PRO A 43 16.94 15.46 9.01
N SER A 44 17.62 14.39 9.39
CA SER A 44 17.50 13.06 8.76
C SER A 44 16.15 12.37 8.97
N ALA A 45 15.44 12.64 10.08
CA ALA A 45 14.13 12.07 10.35
C ALA A 45 12.98 12.78 9.61
N LEU A 46 13.23 13.95 9.05
CA LEU A 46 12.23 14.85 8.44
C LEU A 46 12.23 14.84 6.91
N GLN A 47 13.28 14.31 6.31
CA GLN A 47 13.45 14.34 4.87
C GLN A 47 12.37 13.60 4.09
N PRO A 48 11.75 12.49 4.58
CA PRO A 48 10.72 11.76 3.87
C PRO A 48 9.47 12.59 3.54
N TYR A 49 9.14 13.59 4.35
CA TYR A 49 7.89 14.35 4.22
C TYR A 49 8.01 15.66 3.45
N SER A 50 9.21 16.02 3.01
CA SER A 50 9.47 17.37 2.50
C SER A 50 8.97 17.61 1.08
N LYS A 51 8.59 16.58 0.34
CA LYS A 51 8.27 16.68 -1.09
C LYS A 51 6.97 16.01 -1.54
N MET A 52 6.12 15.58 -0.59
CA MET A 52 4.79 15.05 -0.94
C MET A 52 3.95 16.09 -1.69
N LYS A 53 3.51 15.74 -2.88
CA LYS A 53 2.60 16.54 -3.70
C LYS A 53 1.46 15.66 -4.15
N TYR A 54 0.25 16.17 -4.09
CA TYR A 54 -0.89 15.54 -4.73
C TYR A 54 -1.74 16.58 -5.44
N TYR A 55 -2.30 16.19 -6.55
CA TYR A 55 -3.31 16.96 -7.24
C TYR A 55 -4.32 16.04 -7.91
N ASP A 56 -5.52 16.50 -8.00
CA ASP A 56 -6.57 15.81 -8.73
C ASP A 56 -7.52 16.80 -9.42
N ILE A 57 -8.08 16.31 -10.52
CA ILE A 57 -9.11 17.00 -11.26
C ILE A 57 -10.25 16.03 -11.59
N THR A 58 -11.46 16.47 -11.39
CA THR A 58 -12.68 15.76 -11.78
C THR A 58 -13.51 16.66 -12.68
N ALA A 59 -13.95 16.13 -13.80
CA ALA A 59 -14.87 16.80 -14.69
C ALA A 59 -16.06 15.88 -14.99
N LYS A 60 -17.27 16.42 -14.92
CA LYS A 60 -18.50 15.72 -15.26
C LYS A 60 -19.35 16.60 -16.17
N LEU A 61 -19.80 16.02 -17.25
CA LEU A 61 -20.76 16.63 -18.18
C LEU A 61 -22.00 15.75 -18.22
N VAL A 62 -23.18 16.35 -18.11
CA VAL A 62 -24.45 15.63 -18.22
C VAL A 62 -25.26 16.32 -19.30
N HIS A 63 -25.75 15.54 -20.28
CA HIS A 63 -26.66 16.01 -21.32
C HIS A 63 -27.95 15.18 -21.28
N LYS A 64 -29.08 15.86 -21.15
CA LYS A 64 -30.43 15.30 -21.26
C LYS A 64 -30.96 15.53 -22.67
N PHE A 65 -31.14 14.46 -23.42
CA PHE A 65 -31.78 14.52 -24.74
C PHE A 65 -33.28 14.80 -24.60
N ASN A 66 -33.87 14.19 -23.55
CA ASN A 66 -35.27 14.34 -23.15
C ASN A 66 -35.45 13.81 -21.73
N ASP A 67 -36.66 13.78 -21.19
CA ASP A 67 -36.95 13.32 -19.82
C ASP A 67 -36.62 11.85 -19.59
N ARG A 68 -36.51 11.06 -20.66
CA ARG A 68 -36.21 9.61 -20.58
C ARG A 68 -34.74 9.27 -20.82
N ASN A 69 -34.06 10.08 -21.61
CA ASN A 69 -32.72 9.73 -22.10
C ASN A 69 -31.69 10.78 -21.69
N ARG A 70 -30.62 10.33 -21.06
CA ARG A 70 -29.50 11.18 -20.70
C ARG A 70 -28.17 10.46 -20.88
N ILE A 71 -27.15 11.21 -21.20
CA ILE A 71 -25.75 10.76 -21.21
C ILE A 71 -24.95 11.58 -20.23
N SER A 72 -24.00 10.97 -19.55
CA SER A 72 -23.01 11.66 -18.74
C SER A 72 -21.61 11.15 -19.07
N ALA A 73 -20.69 12.10 -19.21
CA ALA A 73 -19.26 11.85 -19.32
C ALA A 73 -18.59 12.23 -18.00
N VAL A 74 -17.70 11.39 -17.51
CA VAL A 74 -16.90 11.64 -16.31
C VAL A 74 -15.44 11.44 -16.65
N LEU A 75 -14.62 12.41 -16.27
CA LEU A 75 -13.16 12.32 -16.32
C LEU A 75 -12.62 12.59 -14.93
N TYR A 76 -11.74 11.73 -14.46
CA TYR A 76 -10.95 11.93 -13.23
C TYR A 76 -9.48 11.66 -13.54
N TYR A 77 -8.62 12.55 -13.08
CA TYR A 77 -7.19 12.33 -13.05
C TYR A 77 -6.65 12.74 -11.68
N GLY A 78 -5.82 11.89 -11.09
CA GLY A 78 -5.16 12.16 -9.82
C GLY A 78 -3.74 11.64 -9.83
N GLN A 79 -2.84 12.41 -9.20
CA GLN A 79 -1.44 12.04 -9.04
C GLN A 79 -0.98 12.38 -7.62
N ASP A 80 -0.32 11.40 -7.00
CA ASP A 80 0.40 11.56 -5.75
C ASP A 80 1.88 11.29 -6.01
N LEU A 81 2.73 12.22 -5.59
CA LEU A 81 4.18 12.15 -5.71
C LEU A 81 4.78 12.22 -4.32
N ASP A 82 5.64 11.27 -4.03
CA ASP A 82 6.49 11.28 -2.85
C ASP A 82 7.96 11.15 -3.30
N ASN A 83 8.71 12.21 -3.07
CA ASN A 83 10.13 12.29 -3.42
C ASN A 83 10.93 12.48 -2.15
N GLU A 84 11.58 11.45 -1.69
CA GLU A 84 12.60 11.56 -0.68
C GLU A 84 13.86 12.20 -1.30
N SER A 85 14.29 13.32 -0.73
CA SER A 85 15.58 13.92 -1.12
C SER A 85 16.71 12.96 -0.81
N PRO A 86 17.79 12.95 -1.62
CA PRO A 86 18.95 12.15 -1.30
C PRO A 86 19.41 12.49 0.11
N THR A 87 19.57 11.46 0.92
CA THR A 87 20.23 11.56 2.21
C THR A 87 21.71 11.70 1.89
N GLU A 88 22.25 12.89 2.01
CA GLU A 88 23.70 13.07 1.95
C GLU A 88 24.29 12.31 3.12
N SER A 89 25.06 11.28 2.84
CA SER A 89 25.79 10.59 3.87
C SER A 89 27.00 11.39 4.27
N THR A 90 27.20 11.42 5.54
CA THR A 90 28.39 11.95 6.20
C THR A 90 29.65 11.29 5.66
N LYS A 91 30.62 12.10 5.23
CA LYS A 91 32.00 11.69 5.17
C LYS A 91 32.41 11.26 6.58
N THR A 92 32.57 9.97 6.79
CA THR A 92 33.15 9.47 8.03
C THR A 92 34.62 9.21 7.77
N THR A 93 35.46 10.09 8.23
CA THR A 93 36.91 9.83 8.27
C THR A 93 37.16 9.08 9.58
N SER A 94 37.31 7.78 9.54
CA SER A 94 37.72 7.01 10.71
C SER A 94 39.21 6.76 10.66
N THR A 95 39.91 7.27 11.65
CA THR A 95 41.31 6.93 11.89
C THR A 95 41.32 5.70 12.79
N ILE A 96 41.60 4.55 12.25
CA ILE A 96 41.76 3.33 13.05
C ILE A 96 43.21 3.30 13.53
N GLY A 97 43.40 3.68 14.77
CA GLY A 97 44.67 3.49 15.46
C GLY A 97 44.91 2.01 15.76
N ASN A 98 45.91 1.40 15.16
CA ASN A 98 46.27 0.03 15.46
C ASN A 98 47.34 -0.01 16.55
N VAL A 99 47.05 -0.72 17.63
CA VAL A 99 47.96 -0.99 18.76
C VAL A 99 49.00 -1.99 18.30
N SER A 100 50.17 -1.54 17.86
CA SER A 100 51.40 -2.32 17.92
C SER A 100 52.60 -1.44 17.58
N ILE A 101 53.36 -1.18 18.59
CA ILE A 101 54.79 -0.88 18.65
C ILE A 101 55.47 -0.64 17.28
N LEU A 102 55.74 0.61 16.95
CA LEU A 102 56.48 1.11 15.79
C LEU A 102 55.57 1.51 14.57
N THR A 103 55.32 2.80 14.49
CA THR A 103 54.68 3.59 13.41
C THR A 103 53.16 3.75 13.51
N GLU A 104 52.75 5.01 13.71
CA GLU A 104 51.38 5.46 13.49
C GLU A 104 51.01 5.28 12.02
N LYS A 105 50.28 4.21 11.70
CA LYS A 105 49.70 4.03 10.36
C LYS A 105 48.37 4.74 10.32
N GLN A 106 48.28 5.79 9.56
CA GLN A 106 47.02 6.48 9.27
C GLN A 106 46.32 5.78 8.09
N TYR A 107 45.23 5.11 8.37
CA TYR A 107 44.28 4.71 7.36
C TYR A 107 43.32 5.84 7.12
N ARG A 108 43.09 6.18 5.87
CA ARG A 108 42.03 7.11 5.48
C ARG A 108 40.95 6.32 4.74
N GLU A 109 39.76 6.30 5.31
CA GLU A 109 38.56 5.77 4.72
C GLU A 109 37.63 6.94 4.42
N ASP A 110 37.36 7.17 3.13
CA ASP A 110 36.36 8.12 2.68
C ASP A 110 35.17 7.33 2.17
N GLU A 111 34.05 7.39 2.86
CA GLU A 111 32.80 6.75 2.47
C GLU A 111 31.80 7.82 2.05
N PHE A 112 31.27 7.67 0.84
CA PHE A 112 30.15 8.45 0.35
C PHE A 112 29.00 7.52 0.01
N ARG A 113 27.84 7.78 0.57
CA ARG A 113 26.59 7.08 0.23
C ARG A 113 25.49 8.10 0.06
N ALA A 114 24.76 8.00 -1.04
CA ALA A 114 23.54 8.75 -1.28
C ALA A 114 22.43 7.80 -1.66
N SER A 115 21.29 7.93 -1.01
CA SER A 115 20.09 7.15 -1.32
C SER A 115 18.92 8.10 -1.59
N SER A 116 18.22 7.87 -2.68
CA SER A 116 17.00 8.60 -2.99
C SER A 116 15.89 7.62 -3.31
N ASN A 117 14.72 7.85 -2.72
CA ASN A 117 13.50 7.10 -2.98
C ASN A 117 12.49 8.04 -3.64
N GLU A 118 11.87 7.55 -4.68
CA GLU A 118 10.78 8.23 -5.38
C GLU A 118 9.63 7.26 -5.54
N SER A 119 8.45 7.67 -5.14
CA SER A 119 7.22 6.92 -5.40
C SER A 119 6.15 7.81 -5.99
N GLN A 120 5.43 7.27 -6.96
CA GLN A 120 4.41 7.98 -7.69
C GLN A 120 3.19 7.10 -7.91
N TRP A 121 2.02 7.64 -7.61
CA TRP A 121 0.73 7.04 -7.94
C TRP A 121 -0.02 7.89 -8.94
N ASN A 122 -0.48 7.27 -10.01
CA ASN A 122 -1.27 7.91 -11.04
C ASN A 122 -2.60 7.17 -11.21
N ASN A 123 -3.69 7.91 -11.25
CA ASN A 123 -5.02 7.38 -11.48
C ASN A 123 -5.71 8.16 -12.59
N LEU A 124 -6.26 7.45 -13.56
CA LEU A 124 -7.09 8.00 -14.62
C LEU A 124 -8.39 7.21 -14.70
N LEU A 125 -9.51 7.90 -14.78
CA LEU A 125 -10.82 7.34 -15.09
C LEU A 125 -11.51 8.19 -16.16
N ALA A 126 -11.95 7.55 -17.23
CA ALA A 126 -12.86 8.12 -18.22
C ALA A 126 -14.07 7.21 -18.36
N SER A 127 -15.28 7.77 -18.29
CA SER A 127 -16.51 6.98 -18.37
C SER A 127 -17.59 7.72 -19.13
N LEU A 128 -18.30 6.98 -19.99
CA LEU A 128 -19.52 7.41 -20.68
C LEU A 128 -20.67 6.55 -20.16
N TYR A 129 -21.64 7.20 -19.54
CA TYR A 129 -22.77 6.56 -18.89
C TYR A 129 -24.07 7.03 -19.52
N PHE A 130 -24.76 6.13 -20.22
CA PHE A 130 -26.06 6.37 -20.83
C PHE A 130 -27.17 5.77 -19.96
N THR A 131 -28.20 6.55 -19.66
CA THR A 131 -29.40 6.10 -18.96
C THR A 131 -30.62 6.32 -19.84
N SER A 132 -31.45 5.31 -19.98
CA SER A 132 -32.72 5.36 -20.70
C SER A 132 -33.86 4.77 -19.84
N PHE A 133 -34.96 5.48 -19.75
CA PHE A 133 -36.22 4.97 -19.22
C PHE A 133 -37.07 4.48 -20.40
N ILE A 134 -36.97 3.17 -20.69
CA ILE A 134 -37.73 2.51 -21.75
C ILE A 134 -39.23 2.66 -21.48
N SER A 135 -39.61 2.51 -20.21
CA SER A 135 -40.94 2.78 -19.69
C SER A 135 -40.88 3.37 -18.28
N ALA A 136 -42.00 3.73 -17.69
CA ALA A 136 -42.06 4.19 -16.30
C ALA A 136 -41.48 3.15 -15.30
N ASN A 137 -41.57 1.88 -15.64
CA ASN A 137 -41.15 0.76 -14.79
C ASN A 137 -39.84 0.11 -15.24
N HIS A 138 -39.28 0.51 -16.39
CA HIS A 138 -38.10 -0.15 -16.96
C HIS A 138 -37.00 0.88 -17.27
N ARG A 139 -35.90 0.78 -16.53
CA ARG A 139 -34.70 1.59 -16.69
C ARG A 139 -33.55 0.76 -17.22
N LEU A 140 -32.83 1.32 -18.18
CA LEU A 140 -31.61 0.77 -18.76
C LEU A 140 -30.44 1.73 -18.50
N ASN A 141 -29.29 1.15 -18.16
CA ASN A 141 -28.02 1.87 -18.08
C ASN A 141 -26.96 1.12 -18.91
N ILE A 142 -26.19 1.88 -19.67
CA ILE A 142 -25.02 1.38 -20.39
C ILE A 142 -23.84 2.24 -19.96
N ASN A 143 -22.77 1.60 -19.52
CA ASN A 143 -21.54 2.28 -19.12
C ASN A 143 -20.36 1.71 -19.90
N PHE A 144 -19.64 2.60 -20.57
CA PHE A 144 -18.34 2.32 -21.14
C PHE A 144 -17.30 3.09 -20.33
N SER A 145 -16.30 2.40 -19.79
CA SER A 145 -15.29 3.02 -18.95
C SER A 145 -13.88 2.52 -19.25
N TYR A 146 -12.94 3.43 -19.13
CA TYR A 146 -11.52 3.15 -19.07
C TYR A 146 -11.00 3.65 -17.72
N SER A 147 -10.31 2.78 -16.99
CA SER A 147 -9.59 3.18 -15.79
C SER A 147 -8.16 2.69 -15.82
N GLN A 148 -7.27 3.49 -15.25
CA GLN A 148 -5.86 3.18 -15.13
C GLN A 148 -5.39 3.54 -13.74
N TYR A 149 -4.69 2.62 -13.11
CA TYR A 149 -3.90 2.80 -11.90
C TYR A 149 -2.46 2.47 -12.23
N MET A 150 -1.53 3.33 -11.84
CA MET A 150 -0.09 3.10 -12.00
C MET A 150 0.63 3.52 -10.72
N TYR A 151 1.46 2.62 -10.24
CA TYR A 151 2.37 2.87 -9.13
C TYR A 151 3.79 2.61 -9.62
N ASP A 152 4.63 3.60 -9.48
CA ASP A 152 6.05 3.55 -9.78
C ASP A 152 6.85 3.87 -8.51
N MET A 153 7.79 3.03 -8.18
CA MET A 153 8.73 3.25 -7.09
C MET A 153 10.15 3.09 -7.62
N SER A 154 11.00 4.05 -7.36
CA SER A 154 12.42 4.01 -7.73
C SER A 154 13.28 4.23 -6.49
N ASN A 155 14.17 3.31 -6.23
CA ASN A 155 15.21 3.41 -5.23
C ASN A 155 16.55 3.54 -5.95
N ASN A 156 17.25 4.63 -5.72
CA ASN A 156 18.54 4.91 -6.33
C ASN A 156 19.58 5.07 -5.23
N ASN A 157 20.55 4.17 -5.18
CA ASN A 157 21.65 4.17 -4.22
C ASN A 157 22.95 4.44 -4.97
N GLN A 158 23.66 5.45 -4.56
CA GLN A 158 25.01 5.76 -5.02
C GLN A 158 25.98 5.54 -3.87
N TYR A 159 27.10 4.95 -4.16
CA TYR A 159 28.17 4.75 -3.18
C TYR A 159 29.53 5.00 -3.81
N ASN A 160 30.45 5.48 -2.98
CA ASN A 160 31.85 5.61 -3.34
C ASN A 160 32.65 5.37 -2.05
N ASP A 161 33.28 4.20 -1.97
CA ASP A 161 34.09 3.79 -0.84
C ASP A 161 35.56 3.84 -1.29
N ILE A 162 36.38 4.68 -0.65
CA ILE A 162 37.80 4.81 -0.92
C ILE A 162 38.56 4.43 0.33
N ILE A 163 39.34 3.38 0.25
CA ILE A 163 40.28 2.96 1.30
C ILE A 163 41.68 3.20 0.78
N ASN A 164 42.39 4.07 1.44
CA ASN A 164 43.79 4.38 1.14
C ASN A 164 44.67 3.98 2.36
N ASP A 165 45.36 2.85 2.23
CA ASP A 165 46.46 2.49 3.11
C ASP A 165 47.73 3.08 2.53
N LEU A 166 48.31 4.05 3.21
CA LEU A 166 49.50 4.83 2.80
C LEU A 166 50.67 3.96 2.30
N TYR A 167 50.64 2.64 2.55
CA TYR A 167 51.80 1.81 2.29
C TYR A 167 51.55 0.55 1.44
N ARG A 168 50.28 0.08 1.25
CA ARG A 168 50.09 -1.24 0.64
C ARG A 168 48.84 -1.47 -0.22
N LEU A 169 47.80 -0.70 -0.04
CA LEU A 169 46.52 -0.96 -0.71
C LEU A 169 45.80 0.34 -1.01
N TYR A 170 45.47 0.56 -2.26
CA TYR A 170 44.45 1.50 -2.67
C TYR A 170 43.26 0.71 -3.17
N TYR A 171 42.10 0.97 -2.63
CA TYR A 171 40.82 0.35 -3.04
C TYR A 171 39.82 1.48 -3.26
N SER A 172 39.19 1.46 -4.42
CA SER A 172 38.05 2.34 -4.70
C SER A 172 36.92 1.49 -5.26
N ASN A 173 35.74 1.63 -4.66
CA ASN A 173 34.53 1.00 -5.12
C ASN A 173 33.46 2.06 -5.26
N GLU A 174 33.15 2.43 -6.50
CA GLU A 174 32.13 3.40 -6.81
C GLU A 174 31.02 2.74 -7.64
N GLY A 175 29.78 3.12 -7.39
CA GLY A 175 28.69 2.55 -8.15
C GLY A 175 27.35 3.18 -7.87
N THR A 176 26.45 2.83 -8.78
CA THR A 176 25.03 3.20 -8.70
C THR A 176 24.20 1.94 -8.82
N THR A 177 23.24 1.80 -7.91
CA THR A 177 22.20 0.76 -8.02
C THR A 177 20.85 1.43 -8.04
N LYS A 178 20.11 1.27 -9.14
CA LYS A 178 18.74 1.76 -9.29
C LYS A 178 17.79 0.58 -9.40
N ILE A 179 16.85 0.48 -8.49
CA ILE A 179 15.76 -0.50 -8.52
C ILE A 179 14.48 0.25 -8.78
N THR A 180 13.80 -0.08 -9.86
CA THR A 180 12.51 0.52 -10.20
C THR A 180 11.46 -0.57 -10.22
N THR A 181 10.39 -0.38 -9.46
CA THR A 181 9.23 -1.25 -9.44
C THR A 181 8.04 -0.52 -10.03
N HIS A 182 7.38 -1.19 -10.96
CA HIS A 182 6.18 -0.73 -11.61
C HIS A 182 5.02 -1.69 -11.33
N SER A 183 3.90 -1.17 -10.86
CA SER A 183 2.66 -1.93 -10.71
C SER A 183 1.52 -1.16 -11.37
N GLY A 184 1.02 -1.67 -12.48
CA GLY A 184 -0.01 -1.01 -13.28
C GLY A 184 -1.23 -1.89 -13.47
N ILE A 185 -2.42 -1.28 -13.49
CA ILE A 185 -3.68 -1.90 -13.93
C ILE A 185 -4.34 -0.95 -14.91
N LYS A 186 -4.65 -1.43 -16.10
CA LYS A 186 -5.54 -0.76 -17.07
C LYS A 186 -6.78 -1.62 -17.21
N ASP A 187 -7.97 -1.03 -17.08
CA ASP A 187 -9.26 -1.73 -17.20
C ASP A 187 -10.14 -1.02 -18.23
N LEU A 188 -10.53 -1.73 -19.26
CA LEU A 188 -11.52 -1.31 -20.24
C LEU A 188 -12.78 -2.13 -20.01
N ALA A 189 -13.90 -1.48 -19.68
CA ALA A 189 -15.13 -2.17 -19.34
C ALA A 189 -16.35 -1.62 -20.07
N LEU A 190 -17.21 -2.53 -20.50
CA LEU A 190 -18.56 -2.26 -20.98
C LEU A 190 -19.55 -2.97 -20.04
N THR A 191 -20.45 -2.21 -19.46
CA THR A 191 -21.48 -2.72 -18.54
C THR A 191 -22.87 -2.35 -19.05
N PHE A 192 -23.75 -3.32 -19.00
CA PHE A 192 -25.17 -3.18 -19.29
C PHE A 192 -25.95 -3.59 -18.05
N ASP A 193 -26.75 -2.69 -17.51
CA ASP A 193 -27.59 -2.91 -16.32
C ASP A 193 -29.02 -2.50 -16.62
N ALA A 194 -29.97 -3.36 -16.32
CA ALA A 194 -31.39 -3.07 -16.44
C ALA A 194 -32.12 -3.32 -15.12
N SER A 195 -33.14 -2.54 -14.88
CA SER A 195 -34.04 -2.67 -13.73
C SER A 195 -35.47 -2.54 -14.16
N LEU A 196 -36.28 -3.57 -13.86
CA LEU A 196 -37.70 -3.68 -14.22
C LEU A 196 -38.54 -3.85 -12.96
N GLN A 197 -39.46 -2.92 -12.71
CA GLN A 197 -40.48 -3.10 -11.69
C GLN A 197 -41.60 -3.94 -12.26
N ALA A 198 -41.67 -5.22 -11.88
CA ALA A 198 -42.67 -6.18 -12.31
C ALA A 198 -43.76 -6.29 -11.24
N GLY A 199 -44.82 -5.52 -11.43
CA GLY A 199 -45.88 -5.41 -10.41
C GLY A 199 -45.42 -4.52 -9.21
N LYS A 200 -46.06 -4.73 -8.05
CA LYS A 200 -45.74 -3.99 -6.82
C LYS A 200 -44.67 -4.66 -5.97
N GLU A 201 -44.45 -5.93 -6.15
CA GLU A 201 -43.71 -6.82 -5.26
C GLU A 201 -42.32 -7.16 -5.78
N HIS A 202 -42.13 -7.23 -7.10
CA HIS A 202 -40.91 -7.69 -7.73
C HIS A 202 -40.17 -6.54 -8.40
N ARG A 203 -38.89 -6.39 -8.09
CA ARG A 203 -37.96 -5.50 -8.80
C ARG A 203 -36.80 -6.32 -9.34
N LEU A 204 -36.94 -6.71 -10.59
CA LEU A 204 -35.91 -7.47 -11.31
C LEU A 204 -34.75 -6.55 -11.70
N LYS A 205 -33.52 -6.98 -11.46
CA LYS A 205 -32.31 -6.39 -11.98
C LYS A 205 -31.52 -7.45 -12.73
N TYR A 206 -31.04 -7.10 -13.91
CA TYR A 206 -30.23 -8.00 -14.71
C TYR A 206 -29.24 -7.23 -15.55
N GLY A 207 -28.14 -7.88 -15.89
CA GLY A 207 -27.12 -7.20 -16.64
C GLY A 207 -25.99 -8.10 -17.10
N ALA A 208 -25.07 -7.44 -17.83
CA ALA A 208 -23.86 -8.05 -18.35
C ALA A 208 -22.69 -7.09 -18.17
N LYS A 209 -21.51 -7.63 -17.90
CA LYS A 209 -20.25 -6.89 -17.90
C LYS A 209 -19.22 -7.64 -18.73
N LEU A 210 -18.57 -6.91 -19.64
CA LEU A 210 -17.37 -7.34 -20.33
C LEU A 210 -16.25 -6.41 -19.93
N SER A 211 -15.13 -6.93 -19.42
CA SER A 211 -13.95 -6.12 -19.12
C SER A 211 -12.67 -6.81 -19.57
N ARG A 212 -11.71 -5.98 -20.02
CA ARG A 212 -10.34 -6.39 -20.32
C ARG A 212 -9.40 -5.64 -19.40
N GLN A 213 -8.71 -6.37 -18.55
CA GLN A 213 -7.73 -5.84 -17.61
C GLN A 213 -6.33 -6.24 -18.07
N MET A 214 -5.40 -5.27 -18.03
CA MET A 214 -3.97 -5.48 -18.30
C MET A 214 -3.22 -5.10 -17.03
N LEU A 215 -2.46 -6.04 -16.49
CA LEU A 215 -1.67 -5.88 -15.28
C LEU A 215 -0.19 -5.92 -15.64
N SER A 216 0.58 -5.00 -15.09
CA SER A 216 2.00 -4.82 -15.42
C SER A 216 2.86 -4.86 -14.15
N PRO A 217 3.03 -6.02 -13.49
CA PRO A 217 3.97 -6.15 -12.39
C PRO A 217 5.39 -6.27 -12.96
N LYS A 218 6.20 -5.20 -12.86
CA LYS A 218 7.58 -5.16 -13.41
C LYS A 218 8.55 -4.66 -12.36
N THR A 219 9.74 -5.24 -12.36
CA THR A 219 10.90 -4.74 -11.62
C THR A 219 12.10 -4.65 -12.54
N THR A 220 12.77 -3.50 -12.52
CA THR A 220 14.01 -3.28 -13.26
C THR A 220 15.12 -3.00 -12.25
N ILE A 221 16.22 -3.71 -12.38
CA ILE A 221 17.43 -3.53 -11.60
C ILE A 221 18.53 -3.08 -12.55
N LEU A 222 19.01 -1.86 -12.35
CA LEU A 222 20.18 -1.32 -13.03
C LEU A 222 21.29 -1.15 -12.01
N LYS A 223 22.39 -1.84 -12.19
CA LYS A 223 23.59 -1.69 -11.37
C LYS A 223 24.78 -1.41 -12.28
N ASP A 224 25.50 -0.36 -11.98
CA ASP A 224 26.77 -0.03 -12.58
C ASP A 224 27.77 0.24 -11.43
N ALA A 225 28.75 -0.61 -11.31
CA ALA A 225 29.72 -0.58 -10.23
C ALA A 225 31.13 -0.78 -10.80
N LEU A 226 32.04 0.08 -10.41
CA LEU A 226 33.44 0.04 -10.79
C LEU A 226 34.31 -0.15 -9.54
N GLU A 227 35.03 -1.24 -9.52
CA GLU A 227 35.97 -1.57 -8.46
C GLU A 227 37.40 -1.49 -8.98
N LYS A 228 38.24 -0.70 -8.30
CA LYS A 228 39.66 -0.53 -8.61
C LYS A 228 40.50 -0.95 -7.43
N ARG A 229 41.44 -1.82 -7.65
CA ARG A 229 42.39 -2.28 -6.63
C ARG A 229 43.81 -2.06 -7.09
N TYR A 230 44.62 -1.42 -6.25
CA TYR A 230 46.04 -1.33 -6.43
C TYR A 230 46.70 -2.11 -5.30
N ARG A 231 47.51 -3.09 -5.63
CA ARG A 231 48.38 -3.75 -4.68
C ARG A 231 49.81 -3.37 -4.97
N GLY A 232 50.48 -2.78 -3.98
CA GLY A 232 51.90 -2.49 -4.02
C GLY A 232 52.62 -3.26 -2.92
N GLY A 233 53.75 -3.90 -3.20
CA GLY A 233 54.67 -4.43 -2.18
C GLY A 233 55.61 -3.31 -1.74
N LEU A 234 55.82 -3.14 -0.42
CA LEU A 234 56.90 -2.32 0.09
C LEU A 234 58.24 -3.05 -0.05
N ASN A 235 59.26 -2.35 -0.55
CA ASN A 235 60.62 -2.83 -0.37
C ASN A 235 61.02 -2.69 1.10
N TYR A 236 61.58 -3.75 1.69
CA TYR A 236 61.98 -3.79 3.07
C TYR A 236 63.14 -2.84 3.39
N ASP A 237 63.71 -2.21 2.38
CA ASP A 237 64.91 -1.33 2.49
C ASP A 237 64.56 0.17 2.64
N GLY A 238 63.29 0.50 2.93
CA GLY A 238 62.94 1.90 3.28
C GLY A 238 62.79 2.87 2.10
N ASP A 239 62.82 2.37 0.89
CA ASP A 239 62.53 3.16 -0.31
C ASP A 239 61.02 3.06 -0.67
N ASP A 240 60.33 4.18 -0.69
CA ASP A 240 58.88 4.32 -0.90
C ASP A 240 58.43 3.97 -2.35
N THR A 241 59.27 3.28 -3.11
CA THR A 241 58.92 2.87 -4.47
C THR A 241 58.10 1.60 -4.48
N MET A 242 56.85 1.70 -4.96
CA MET A 242 56.01 0.54 -5.24
C MET A 242 56.68 -0.38 -6.26
N ILE A 243 57.07 -1.59 -5.82
CA ILE A 243 57.63 -2.60 -6.73
C ILE A 243 56.45 -3.38 -7.33
N ASN A 244 56.34 -3.31 -8.65
CA ASN A 244 55.32 -4.01 -9.44
C ASN A 244 53.87 -3.77 -8.93
N PRO A 245 53.33 -2.55 -9.06
CA PRO A 245 51.93 -2.34 -8.69
C PRO A 245 51.04 -3.19 -9.58
N LYS A 246 50.33 -4.12 -9.00
CA LYS A 246 49.30 -4.88 -9.70
C LYS A 246 48.01 -4.06 -9.66
N TYR A 247 47.59 -3.62 -10.84
CA TYR A 247 46.33 -2.92 -11.01
C TYR A 247 45.27 -3.89 -11.47
N GLU A 248 44.17 -3.93 -10.75
CA GLU A 248 43.00 -4.73 -11.12
C GLU A 248 41.78 -3.79 -11.17
N GLU A 249 41.08 -3.84 -12.27
CA GLU A 249 39.83 -3.11 -12.48
C GLU A 249 38.75 -4.11 -12.85
N SER A 250 37.62 -4.06 -12.16
CA SER A 250 36.48 -4.87 -12.49
C SER A 250 35.22 -3.99 -12.54
N GLN A 251 34.47 -4.12 -13.60
CA GLN A 251 33.19 -3.46 -13.77
C GLN A 251 32.07 -4.50 -13.67
N ALA A 252 31.12 -4.26 -12.79
CA ALA A 252 29.91 -5.03 -12.68
C ALA A 252 28.74 -4.23 -13.26
N TYR A 253 28.23 -4.66 -14.40
CA TYR A 253 27.05 -4.06 -15.02
C TYR A 253 25.92 -5.07 -15.02
N ILE A 254 24.76 -4.66 -14.45
CA ILE A 254 23.53 -5.44 -14.45
C ILE A 254 22.43 -4.56 -15.01
N ASP A 255 21.78 -5.00 -16.05
CA ASP A 255 20.54 -4.44 -16.57
C ASP A 255 19.54 -5.59 -16.69
N TYR A 256 18.68 -5.70 -15.73
CA TYR A 256 17.74 -6.81 -15.62
C TYR A 256 16.33 -6.28 -15.42
N THR A 257 15.40 -6.74 -16.25
CA THR A 257 13.98 -6.47 -16.08
C THR A 257 13.22 -7.79 -15.95
N SER A 258 12.47 -7.93 -14.88
CA SER A 258 11.56 -9.03 -14.64
C SER A 258 10.10 -8.57 -14.72
N GLY A 259 9.20 -9.53 -14.96
CA GLY A 259 7.77 -9.30 -15.08
C GLY A 259 7.34 -8.93 -16.50
N GLU A 260 6.13 -9.32 -16.83
CA GLU A 260 5.50 -9.11 -18.13
C GLU A 260 4.09 -8.52 -17.95
N GLU A 261 3.56 -7.95 -19.01
CA GLU A 261 2.17 -7.49 -19.01
C GLU A 261 1.24 -8.69 -19.18
N LEU A 262 0.34 -8.87 -18.23
CA LEU A 262 -0.60 -9.99 -18.16
C LEU A 262 -2.02 -9.51 -18.35
N GLY A 263 -2.75 -10.14 -19.26
CA GLY A 263 -4.12 -9.76 -19.60
C GLY A 263 -5.15 -10.75 -19.08
N ILE A 264 -6.23 -10.21 -18.49
CA ILE A 264 -7.41 -10.98 -18.11
C ILE A 264 -8.67 -10.39 -18.73
N THR A 265 -9.48 -11.21 -19.38
CA THR A 265 -10.82 -10.84 -19.86
C THR A 265 -11.86 -11.46 -18.95
N ASN A 266 -12.79 -10.64 -18.45
CA ASN A 266 -13.92 -11.10 -17.64
C ASN A 266 -15.23 -10.80 -18.36
N LEU A 267 -16.04 -11.85 -18.55
CA LEU A 267 -17.42 -11.75 -18.99
C LEU A 267 -18.32 -12.21 -17.84
N ALA A 268 -19.25 -11.38 -17.42
CA ALA A 268 -20.18 -11.71 -16.36
C ALA A 268 -21.61 -11.39 -16.77
N LEU A 269 -22.53 -12.30 -16.43
CA LEU A 269 -23.97 -12.15 -16.57
C LEU A 269 -24.60 -12.28 -15.19
N TYR A 270 -25.59 -11.47 -14.88
CA TYR A 270 -26.30 -11.58 -13.60
C TYR A 270 -27.78 -11.28 -13.72
N ALA A 271 -28.54 -11.87 -12.81
CA ALA A 271 -29.95 -11.57 -12.58
C ALA A 271 -30.24 -11.66 -11.08
N GLU A 272 -31.02 -10.72 -10.57
CA GLU A 272 -31.49 -10.69 -9.19
C GLU A 272 -32.91 -10.14 -9.10
N ASP A 273 -33.63 -10.52 -8.05
CA ASP A 273 -34.95 -10.02 -7.72
C ASP A 273 -34.99 -9.47 -6.29
N ASP A 274 -35.45 -8.24 -6.17
CA ASP A 274 -35.85 -7.63 -4.90
C ASP A 274 -37.35 -7.91 -4.70
N PHE A 275 -37.67 -8.95 -3.97
CA PHE A 275 -39.03 -9.44 -3.74
C PHE A 275 -39.58 -8.96 -2.41
N SER A 276 -40.65 -8.18 -2.45
CA SER A 276 -41.37 -7.72 -1.26
C SER A 276 -42.59 -8.65 -1.03
N ILE A 277 -42.38 -9.70 -0.22
CA ILE A 277 -43.40 -10.73 0.02
C ILE A 277 -44.57 -10.13 0.81
N PHE A 278 -44.25 -9.38 1.85
CA PHE A 278 -45.17 -8.60 2.69
C PHE A 278 -44.54 -7.27 3.03
N GLN A 279 -45.27 -6.37 3.63
CA GLN A 279 -44.71 -5.10 4.10
C GLN A 279 -43.56 -5.30 5.09
N CYS A 280 -43.59 -6.38 5.89
CA CYS A 280 -42.58 -6.72 6.89
C CYS A 280 -41.44 -7.62 6.35
N LEU A 281 -41.59 -8.28 5.18
CA LEU A 281 -40.64 -9.28 4.70
C LEU A 281 -40.16 -8.95 3.27
N LYS A 282 -38.86 -8.68 3.15
CA LYS A 282 -38.18 -8.47 1.86
C LYS A 282 -37.08 -9.51 1.67
N LEU A 283 -37.07 -10.11 0.49
CA LEU A 283 -36.06 -11.06 0.04
C LEU A 283 -35.36 -10.50 -1.20
N ASN A 284 -34.06 -10.39 -1.18
CA ASN A 284 -33.25 -10.19 -2.37
C ASN A 284 -32.50 -11.49 -2.66
N TYR A 285 -32.60 -12.00 -3.86
CA TYR A 285 -31.86 -13.17 -4.30
C TYR A 285 -31.43 -13.02 -5.75
N GLY A 286 -30.27 -13.58 -6.07
CA GLY A 286 -29.72 -13.45 -7.41
C GLY A 286 -28.57 -14.40 -7.66
N LEU A 287 -28.20 -14.46 -8.92
CA LEU A 287 -27.15 -15.29 -9.43
C LEU A 287 -26.31 -14.51 -10.41
N ARG A 288 -24.98 -14.63 -10.29
CA ARG A 288 -24.02 -14.11 -11.25
C ARG A 288 -23.18 -15.27 -11.78
N LEU A 289 -23.03 -15.33 -13.09
CA LEU A 289 -22.11 -16.21 -13.80
C LEU A 289 -20.93 -15.36 -14.29
N SER A 290 -19.75 -15.66 -13.82
CA SER A 290 -18.51 -14.97 -14.21
C SER A 290 -17.57 -15.91 -14.94
N SER A 291 -17.11 -15.51 -16.11
CA SER A 291 -16.15 -16.27 -16.92
C SER A 291 -14.87 -15.44 -17.07
N TYR A 292 -13.75 -16.03 -16.76
CA TYR A 292 -12.44 -15.39 -16.78
C TYR A 292 -11.55 -16.09 -17.82
N PHE A 293 -10.92 -15.32 -18.69
CA PHE A 293 -10.05 -15.81 -19.74
C PHE A 293 -8.67 -15.20 -19.58
N VAL A 294 -7.67 -16.05 -19.42
CA VAL A 294 -6.24 -15.70 -19.40
C VAL A 294 -5.50 -16.57 -20.38
N THR A 295 -4.25 -16.25 -20.69
CA THR A 295 -3.43 -17.06 -21.58
C THR A 295 -3.35 -18.51 -21.09
N GLY A 296 -3.79 -19.45 -21.90
CA GLY A 296 -3.74 -20.89 -21.61
C GLY A 296 -4.79 -21.43 -20.62
N LYS A 297 -5.74 -20.58 -20.12
CA LYS A 297 -6.78 -21.05 -19.16
C LYS A 297 -8.04 -20.23 -19.26
N SER A 298 -9.18 -20.91 -19.10
CA SER A 298 -10.47 -20.30 -18.82
C SER A 298 -11.02 -20.81 -17.50
N SER A 299 -11.72 -19.96 -16.76
CA SER A 299 -12.35 -20.32 -15.48
C SER A 299 -13.76 -19.76 -15.45
N ILE A 300 -14.70 -20.55 -14.96
CA ILE A 300 -16.11 -20.17 -14.82
C ILE A 300 -16.48 -20.29 -13.34
N ALA A 301 -17.19 -19.30 -12.83
CA ALA A 301 -17.65 -19.25 -11.45
C ALA A 301 -19.13 -18.88 -11.39
N LEU A 302 -19.84 -19.55 -10.51
CA LEU A 302 -21.23 -19.26 -10.17
C LEU A 302 -21.26 -18.59 -8.80
N GLU A 303 -21.86 -17.41 -8.73
CA GLU A 303 -21.83 -16.52 -7.57
C GLU A 303 -23.26 -16.24 -7.08
N PRO A 304 -23.86 -17.15 -6.30
CA PRO A 304 -25.17 -16.93 -5.70
C PRO A 304 -25.11 -15.88 -4.59
N ARG A 305 -26.20 -15.14 -4.44
CA ARG A 305 -26.42 -14.21 -3.34
C ARG A 305 -27.86 -14.24 -2.88
N ALA A 306 -28.07 -14.09 -1.57
CA ALA A 306 -29.40 -13.97 -0.99
C ALA A 306 -29.33 -13.08 0.27
N SER A 307 -30.31 -12.24 0.46
CA SER A 307 -30.49 -11.51 1.71
C SER A 307 -31.96 -11.40 2.08
N LEU A 308 -32.26 -11.63 3.34
CA LEU A 308 -33.59 -11.55 3.93
C LEU A 308 -33.62 -10.40 4.93
N ARG A 309 -34.62 -9.55 4.86
CA ARG A 309 -34.92 -8.55 5.88
C ARG A 309 -36.32 -8.77 6.40
N PHE A 310 -36.45 -8.89 7.72
CA PHE A 310 -37.72 -9.03 8.41
C PHE A 310 -37.91 -7.89 9.42
N LEU A 311 -39.00 -7.15 9.28
CA LEU A 311 -39.44 -6.13 10.23
C LEU A 311 -40.24 -6.82 11.33
N ILE A 312 -39.68 -6.87 12.54
CA ILE A 312 -40.36 -7.43 13.71
C ILE A 312 -41.39 -6.42 14.23
N THR A 313 -41.00 -5.15 14.24
CA THR A 313 -41.85 -3.99 14.51
C THR A 313 -41.48 -2.87 13.55
N ASP A 314 -42.22 -1.76 13.55
CA ASP A 314 -41.88 -0.58 12.72
C ASP A 314 -40.47 -0.06 12.99
N ASN A 315 -39.95 -0.28 14.19
CA ASN A 315 -38.66 0.22 14.64
C ASN A 315 -37.56 -0.85 14.73
N LEU A 316 -37.91 -2.15 14.62
CA LEU A 316 -36.96 -3.25 14.80
C LEU A 316 -36.96 -4.16 13.57
N SER A 317 -35.79 -4.30 12.95
CA SER A 317 -35.59 -5.25 11.85
C SER A 317 -34.40 -6.16 12.07
N ILE A 318 -34.50 -7.38 11.56
CA ILE A 318 -33.41 -8.32 11.46
C ILE A 318 -33.09 -8.59 9.98
N LYS A 319 -31.83 -8.89 9.72
CA LYS A 319 -31.31 -9.16 8.38
C LYS A 319 -30.39 -10.37 8.42
N ALA A 320 -30.52 -11.25 7.44
CA ALA A 320 -29.57 -12.33 7.20
C ALA A 320 -29.13 -12.28 5.74
N SER A 321 -27.86 -12.58 5.46
CA SER A 321 -27.33 -12.52 4.10
C SER A 321 -26.28 -13.61 3.87
N TYR A 322 -26.25 -14.07 2.63
CA TYR A 322 -25.20 -14.93 2.09
C TYR A 322 -24.77 -14.40 0.72
N SER A 323 -23.47 -14.43 0.43
CA SER A 323 -22.95 -14.16 -0.90
C SER A 323 -21.68 -14.94 -1.18
N SER A 324 -21.62 -15.56 -2.36
CA SER A 324 -20.42 -16.16 -2.92
C SER A 324 -19.85 -15.21 -3.98
N MET A 325 -18.54 -15.03 -3.98
CA MET A 325 -17.84 -14.08 -4.85
C MET A 325 -16.54 -14.68 -5.34
N THR A 326 -16.15 -14.33 -6.56
CA THR A 326 -14.83 -14.69 -7.10
C THR A 326 -14.08 -13.45 -7.58
N GLN A 327 -12.76 -13.55 -7.54
CA GLN A 327 -11.87 -12.47 -7.97
C GLN A 327 -10.76 -13.02 -8.85
N GLY A 328 -10.57 -12.39 -10.02
CA GLY A 328 -9.55 -12.79 -11.00
C GLY A 328 -8.23 -12.03 -10.89
N ILE A 329 -8.11 -11.11 -9.94
CA ILE A 329 -6.87 -10.38 -9.64
C ILE A 329 -6.54 -10.52 -8.16
N HIS A 330 -5.26 -10.60 -7.84
CA HIS A 330 -4.77 -10.71 -6.47
C HIS A 330 -3.92 -9.49 -6.14
N ARG A 331 -4.02 -9.03 -4.92
CA ARG A 331 -3.10 -8.05 -4.35
C ARG A 331 -2.09 -8.78 -3.49
N LEU A 332 -0.84 -8.76 -3.90
CA LEU A 332 0.28 -9.24 -3.11
C LEU A 332 0.75 -8.11 -2.21
N VAL A 333 0.56 -8.31 -0.93
CA VAL A 333 0.94 -7.33 0.11
C VAL A 333 2.26 -7.78 0.70
N THR A 334 3.23 -6.88 0.73
CA THR A 334 4.45 -7.14 1.49
C THR A 334 4.11 -7.13 2.97
N ASN A 335 4.31 -8.26 3.63
CA ASN A 335 4.11 -8.36 5.08
C ASN A 335 5.20 -7.63 5.88
N SER A 336 6.24 -7.14 5.22
CA SER A 336 7.28 -6.34 5.83
C SER A 336 6.74 -5.00 6.32
N LEU A 337 6.97 -4.68 7.58
CA LEU A 337 6.67 -3.36 8.15
C LEU A 337 7.73 -2.32 7.79
N ILE A 338 8.84 -2.76 7.17
CA ILE A 338 9.97 -1.90 6.82
C ILE A 338 9.81 -1.32 5.42
N MET A 339 9.31 -2.12 4.47
CA MET A 339 9.11 -1.72 3.07
C MET A 339 7.72 -2.18 2.58
N PRO A 340 6.66 -1.42 2.86
CA PRO A 340 5.34 -1.77 2.36
C PRO A 340 5.29 -1.52 0.84
N SER A 341 5.09 -2.57 0.09
CA SER A 341 4.89 -2.49 -1.35
C SER A 341 3.84 -3.52 -1.77
N ASP A 342 2.84 -3.05 -2.47
CA ASP A 342 1.75 -3.85 -2.97
C ASP A 342 1.84 -3.94 -4.48
N ILE A 343 1.76 -5.15 -5.02
CA ILE A 343 1.63 -5.36 -6.45
C ILE A 343 0.33 -6.08 -6.78
N TRP A 344 -0.23 -5.75 -7.92
CA TRP A 344 -1.42 -6.40 -8.44
C TRP A 344 -1.03 -7.42 -9.51
N VAL A 345 -1.50 -8.66 -9.33
CA VAL A 345 -1.23 -9.76 -10.24
C VAL A 345 -2.54 -10.45 -10.65
N PRO A 346 -2.68 -10.91 -11.89
CA PRO A 346 -3.87 -11.63 -12.32
C PRO A 346 -3.79 -13.11 -11.94
N ILE A 347 -4.90 -13.81 -12.08
CA ILE A 347 -4.88 -15.27 -12.21
C ILE A 347 -4.05 -15.66 -13.44
N THR A 348 -3.44 -16.83 -13.38
CA THR A 348 -2.67 -17.41 -14.49
C THR A 348 -3.07 -18.87 -14.69
N LYS A 349 -2.33 -19.59 -15.52
CA LYS A 349 -2.49 -21.03 -15.65
C LYS A 349 -2.35 -21.75 -14.30
N ASP A 350 -1.40 -21.30 -13.48
CA ASP A 350 -1.03 -21.94 -12.21
C ASP A 350 -1.69 -21.26 -10.99
N ILE A 351 -2.06 -20.00 -11.10
CA ILE A 351 -2.73 -19.23 -10.05
C ILE A 351 -4.25 -19.24 -10.29
N PRO A 352 -5.04 -19.91 -9.43
CA PRO A 352 -6.48 -20.00 -9.58
C PRO A 352 -7.23 -18.73 -9.15
N LEU A 353 -8.55 -18.68 -9.43
CA LEU A 353 -9.45 -17.66 -8.90
C LEU A 353 -9.46 -17.70 -7.36
N MET A 354 -9.39 -16.54 -6.74
CA MET A 354 -9.73 -16.40 -5.33
C MET A 354 -11.26 -16.47 -5.19
N LYS A 355 -11.72 -17.31 -4.28
CA LYS A 355 -13.15 -17.45 -3.94
C LYS A 355 -13.37 -16.99 -2.49
N SER A 356 -14.56 -16.41 -2.25
CA SER A 356 -14.95 -15.97 -0.91
C SER A 356 -16.44 -16.20 -0.70
N ASP A 357 -16.80 -16.79 0.44
CA ASP A 357 -18.18 -16.95 0.89
C ASP A 357 -18.39 -16.10 2.16
N LEU A 358 -19.41 -15.24 2.14
CA LEU A 358 -19.75 -14.32 3.23
C LEU A 358 -21.13 -14.63 3.78
N TYR A 359 -21.21 -14.83 5.09
CA TYR A 359 -22.43 -14.95 5.87
C TYR A 359 -22.55 -13.74 6.79
N GLY A 360 -23.70 -13.09 6.78
CA GLY A 360 -23.97 -11.92 7.60
C GLY A 360 -25.30 -12.03 8.33
N PHE A 361 -25.33 -11.55 9.56
CA PHE A 361 -26.53 -11.40 10.37
C PHE A 361 -26.53 -10.01 11.03
N GLY A 362 -27.64 -9.29 10.95
CA GLY A 362 -27.75 -7.94 11.48
C GLY A 362 -29.08 -7.68 12.16
N ILE A 363 -29.04 -6.76 13.13
CA ILE A 363 -30.20 -6.22 13.83
C ILE A 363 -30.12 -4.70 13.70
N ASN A 364 -31.24 -4.07 13.33
CA ASN A 364 -31.34 -2.60 13.32
C ASN A 364 -32.55 -2.18 14.16
N TYR A 365 -32.33 -1.24 15.08
CA TYR A 365 -33.33 -0.74 16.01
C TYR A 365 -33.33 0.78 16.04
N ASP A 366 -34.47 1.37 15.67
CA ASP A 366 -34.71 2.81 15.77
C ASP A 366 -35.31 3.13 17.14
N TRP A 367 -34.49 3.66 18.05
CA TRP A 367 -34.88 4.02 19.39
C TRP A 367 -34.97 5.53 19.58
N HIS A 368 -36.16 6.09 19.50
CA HIS A 368 -36.40 7.54 19.55
C HIS A 368 -35.57 8.33 18.52
N VAL A 369 -34.52 8.98 18.97
CA VAL A 369 -33.60 9.77 18.14
C VAL A 369 -32.32 9.01 17.76
N PHE A 370 -32.21 7.78 18.23
CA PHE A 370 -31.04 6.93 17.98
C PHE A 370 -31.39 5.82 16.97
N ASN A 371 -30.46 5.58 16.05
CA ASN A 371 -30.42 4.38 15.25
C ASN A 371 -29.31 3.48 15.78
N ILE A 372 -29.63 2.23 16.09
CA ILE A 372 -28.71 1.23 16.62
C ILE A 372 -28.65 0.08 15.64
N ALA A 373 -27.48 -0.17 15.06
CA ALA A 373 -27.22 -1.30 14.19
C ALA A 373 -26.15 -2.21 14.78
N ALA A 374 -26.43 -3.51 14.86
CA ALA A 374 -25.47 -4.51 15.28
C ALA A 374 -25.38 -5.57 14.19
N GLU A 375 -24.18 -5.90 13.72
CA GLU A 375 -23.96 -6.89 12.67
C GLU A 375 -22.87 -7.87 13.10
N ALA A 376 -23.04 -9.14 12.72
CA ALA A 376 -22.01 -10.18 12.83
C ALA A 376 -21.80 -10.81 11.46
N TYR A 377 -20.53 -11.13 11.16
CA TYR A 377 -20.19 -11.77 9.89
C TYR A 377 -19.19 -12.90 10.06
N TYR A 378 -19.25 -13.84 9.15
CA TYR A 378 -18.25 -14.89 8.96
C TYR A 378 -17.93 -14.99 7.47
N LYS A 379 -16.63 -14.90 7.11
CA LYS A 379 -16.16 -14.91 5.74
C LYS A 379 -15.03 -15.91 5.57
N THR A 380 -15.12 -16.76 4.56
CA THR A 380 -14.06 -17.67 4.15
C THR A 380 -13.42 -17.21 2.85
N PHE A 381 -12.18 -17.61 2.64
CA PHE A 381 -11.43 -17.35 1.44
C PHE A 381 -10.69 -18.61 1.00
N ASP A 382 -10.80 -18.96 -0.26
CA ASP A 382 -10.01 -20.00 -0.90
C ASP A 382 -9.05 -19.38 -1.90
N ASN A 383 -7.87 -19.99 -2.07
CA ASN A 383 -6.81 -19.55 -2.99
C ASN A 383 -6.30 -18.13 -2.72
N VAL A 384 -6.11 -17.81 -1.45
CA VAL A 384 -5.43 -16.58 -1.05
C VAL A 384 -3.96 -16.69 -1.42
N LEU A 385 -3.38 -15.61 -1.96
CA LEU A 385 -1.96 -15.52 -2.25
C LEU A 385 -1.21 -14.81 -1.12
N GLU A 386 -0.02 -15.32 -0.83
CA GLU A 386 0.93 -14.71 0.10
C GLU A 386 2.35 -14.93 -0.43
N TYR A 387 3.29 -14.04 -0.10
CA TYR A 387 4.70 -14.33 -0.35
C TYR A 387 5.18 -15.47 0.53
N ARG A 388 6.01 -16.36 -0.01
CA ARG A 388 6.70 -17.39 0.78
C ARG A 388 7.61 -16.74 1.84
N ASN A 389 7.99 -17.49 2.87
CA ASN A 389 8.82 -16.98 3.96
C ASN A 389 10.08 -16.27 3.43
N GLY A 390 10.23 -15.00 3.79
CA GLY A 390 11.39 -14.19 3.42
C GLY A 390 11.42 -13.72 1.96
N ALA A 391 10.48 -14.14 1.12
CA ALA A 391 10.42 -13.68 -0.26
C ALA A 391 9.84 -12.27 -0.37
N THR A 392 10.44 -11.46 -1.22
CA THR A 392 9.91 -10.15 -1.61
C THR A 392 10.11 -9.96 -3.12
N TYR A 393 9.16 -9.33 -3.78
CA TYR A 393 9.25 -9.07 -5.23
C TYR A 393 10.44 -8.17 -5.62
N PHE A 394 10.87 -7.28 -4.73
CA PHE A 394 11.85 -6.24 -5.03
C PHE A 394 13.31 -6.72 -5.11
N ILE A 395 13.61 -7.92 -4.65
CA ILE A 395 15.01 -8.40 -4.52
C ILE A 395 15.23 -9.68 -5.33
N SER A 396 14.17 -10.21 -5.96
CA SER A 396 14.21 -11.52 -6.58
C SER A 396 14.36 -11.43 -8.10
N ASN A 397 15.34 -12.13 -8.66
CA ASN A 397 15.45 -12.42 -10.10
C ASN A 397 14.39 -13.44 -10.56
N GLN A 398 13.50 -13.88 -9.66
CA GLN A 398 12.52 -14.92 -9.90
C GLN A 398 11.22 -14.34 -10.43
N ASN A 399 10.48 -15.15 -11.18
CA ASN A 399 9.11 -14.80 -11.55
C ASN A 399 8.26 -14.70 -10.27
N TRP A 400 7.38 -13.71 -10.20
CA TRP A 400 6.50 -13.52 -9.02
C TRP A 400 5.69 -14.77 -8.67
N GLN A 401 5.36 -15.62 -9.65
CA GLN A 401 4.62 -16.86 -9.42
C GLN A 401 5.41 -17.90 -8.60
N ASP A 402 6.74 -17.88 -8.68
CA ASP A 402 7.61 -18.83 -7.99
C ASP A 402 7.82 -18.48 -6.50
N ILE A 403 7.59 -17.22 -6.14
CA ILE A 403 7.81 -16.69 -4.79
C ILE A 403 6.53 -16.55 -3.96
N VAL A 404 5.39 -17.01 -4.48
CA VAL A 404 4.11 -16.97 -3.78
C VAL A 404 3.64 -18.37 -3.38
N ALA A 405 2.78 -18.42 -2.37
CA ALA A 405 2.10 -19.60 -1.90
C ALA A 405 0.58 -19.41 -1.99
N LEU A 406 -0.14 -20.51 -2.19
CA LEU A 406 -1.60 -20.58 -2.21
C LEU A 406 -2.12 -21.16 -0.91
N GLY A 407 -3.04 -20.47 -0.28
CA GLY A 407 -3.64 -20.87 0.99
C GLY A 407 -5.11 -20.53 1.10
N GLU A 408 -5.59 -20.61 2.32
CA GLU A 408 -6.97 -20.35 2.72
C GLU A 408 -7.00 -19.23 3.77
N GLY A 409 -8.14 -18.59 3.93
CA GLY A 409 -8.33 -17.58 4.94
C GLY A 409 -9.73 -17.62 5.53
N ARG A 410 -9.86 -17.05 6.72
CA ARG A 410 -11.16 -16.79 7.34
C ARG A 410 -11.14 -15.47 8.10
N SER A 411 -12.26 -14.77 8.06
CA SER A 411 -12.44 -13.54 8.81
C SER A 411 -13.81 -13.53 9.45
N TYR A 412 -13.91 -13.11 10.69
CA TYR A 412 -15.18 -12.99 11.39
C TYR A 412 -15.13 -11.83 12.36
N GLY A 413 -16.29 -11.26 12.61
CA GLY A 413 -16.36 -10.09 13.47
C GLY A 413 -17.77 -9.73 13.88
N PHE A 414 -17.80 -8.76 14.77
CA PHE A 414 -19.00 -8.11 15.28
C PHE A 414 -18.82 -6.60 15.15
N GLU A 415 -19.85 -5.93 14.67
CA GLU A 415 -19.89 -4.48 14.48
C GLU A 415 -21.10 -3.88 15.18
N LEU A 416 -20.89 -2.74 15.85
CA LEU A 416 -21.93 -1.97 16.51
C LEU A 416 -21.85 -0.52 16.05
N LEU A 417 -22.97 0.03 15.60
CA LEU A 417 -23.13 1.44 15.29
C LEU A 417 -24.30 2.00 16.10
N VAL A 418 -24.05 3.09 16.81
CA VAL A 418 -25.09 3.89 17.49
C VAL A 418 -25.01 5.29 16.92
N GLU A 419 -26.07 5.76 16.29
CA GLU A 419 -26.12 7.04 15.60
C GLU A 419 -27.29 7.90 16.10
N LYS A 420 -27.03 9.19 16.29
CA LYS A 420 -28.04 10.22 16.56
C LYS A 420 -27.99 11.29 15.49
N LYS A 421 -28.99 11.31 14.61
CA LYS A 421 -29.05 12.20 13.42
C LYS A 421 -29.74 13.54 13.66
N VAL A 422 -30.53 13.66 14.71
CA VAL A 422 -31.44 14.80 14.91
C VAL A 422 -31.13 15.58 16.17
N GLY A 423 -31.46 16.88 16.17
CA GLY A 423 -31.24 17.81 17.25
C GLY A 423 -29.97 18.64 17.14
N LYS A 424 -29.72 19.51 18.11
CA LYS A 424 -28.53 20.36 18.12
C LYS A 424 -27.23 19.59 18.34
N THR A 425 -27.31 18.46 19.05
CA THR A 425 -26.18 17.53 19.21
C THR A 425 -26.46 16.30 18.39
N THR A 426 -25.60 16.03 17.44
CA THR A 426 -25.58 14.84 16.56
C THR A 426 -24.27 14.09 16.70
N GLY A 427 -24.24 12.85 16.29
CA GLY A 427 -23.01 12.07 16.36
C GLY A 427 -23.25 10.58 16.21
N TRP A 428 -22.18 9.84 16.26
CA TRP A 428 -22.20 8.38 16.18
C TRP A 428 -21.06 7.78 16.99
N LEU A 429 -21.25 6.54 17.39
CA LEU A 429 -20.28 5.67 18.00
C LEU A 429 -20.25 4.37 17.18
N SER A 430 -19.08 3.96 16.75
CA SER A 430 -18.88 2.67 16.10
C SER A 430 -17.84 1.85 16.85
N TYR A 431 -18.08 0.55 16.91
CA TYR A 431 -17.16 -0.41 17.46
C TYR A 431 -17.14 -1.65 16.59
N THR A 432 -15.94 -2.08 16.18
CA THR A 432 -15.72 -3.34 15.45
C THR A 432 -14.74 -4.20 16.23
N TRP A 433 -15.14 -5.43 16.49
CA TRP A 433 -14.24 -6.51 16.87
C TRP A 433 -14.13 -7.48 15.71
N SER A 434 -12.91 -7.75 15.26
CA SER A 434 -12.69 -8.64 14.12
C SER A 434 -11.45 -9.51 14.29
N LYS A 435 -11.44 -10.64 13.56
CA LYS A 435 -10.31 -11.55 13.47
C LYS A 435 -10.13 -12.01 12.05
N ALA A 436 -8.94 -11.81 11.50
CA ALA A 436 -8.57 -12.23 10.15
C ALA A 436 -7.39 -13.20 10.22
N LEU A 437 -7.56 -14.39 9.69
CA LEU A 437 -6.63 -15.51 9.79
C LEU A 437 -6.34 -16.08 8.42
N ARG A 438 -5.15 -16.67 8.26
CA ARG A 438 -4.69 -17.36 7.05
C ARG A 438 -4.02 -18.67 7.40
N THR A 439 -4.11 -19.64 6.50
CA THR A 439 -3.49 -20.96 6.61
C THR A 439 -2.91 -21.37 5.27
N PHE A 440 -1.65 -21.75 5.25
CA PHE A 440 -0.93 -22.26 4.09
C PHE A 440 -0.28 -23.57 4.47
N ASN A 441 -0.99 -24.68 4.23
CA ASN A 441 -0.61 -26.03 4.62
C ASN A 441 -0.58 -27.02 3.44
N ARG A 442 -0.70 -26.52 2.21
CA ARG A 442 -0.59 -27.37 1.02
C ARG A 442 0.87 -27.76 0.80
N PRO A 443 1.17 -28.96 0.32
CA PRO A 443 2.53 -29.36 -0.04
C PRO A 443 3.19 -28.31 -0.94
N ASP A 444 4.44 -27.98 -0.71
CA ASP A 444 5.24 -26.97 -1.43
C ASP A 444 4.71 -25.53 -1.34
N ASN A 445 3.68 -25.29 -0.51
CA ASN A 445 3.07 -23.96 -0.28
C ASN A 445 2.97 -23.64 1.22
N GLU A 446 3.76 -24.28 2.06
CA GLU A 446 3.70 -24.07 3.51
C GLU A 446 4.28 -22.70 3.91
N ILE A 447 3.53 -21.99 4.75
CA ILE A 447 3.97 -20.78 5.44
C ILE A 447 3.76 -21.01 6.93
N ASN A 448 4.71 -20.58 7.76
CA ASN A 448 4.71 -20.75 9.22
C ASN A 448 4.54 -22.23 9.64
N GLY A 449 5.09 -23.18 8.84
CA GLY A 449 4.95 -24.61 9.09
C GLY A 449 3.52 -25.12 8.99
N GLY A 450 2.73 -24.56 8.10
CA GLY A 450 1.33 -24.93 7.87
C GLY A 450 0.36 -24.50 8.97
N LYS A 451 0.82 -23.77 9.99
CA LYS A 451 -0.01 -23.31 11.12
C LYS A 451 -0.80 -22.07 10.74
N GLU A 452 -1.99 -21.94 11.31
CA GLU A 452 -2.81 -20.74 11.16
C GLU A 452 -2.15 -19.52 11.80
N PHE A 453 -2.17 -18.37 11.13
CA PHE A 453 -1.60 -17.11 11.59
C PHE A 453 -2.49 -15.91 11.23
N TYR A 454 -2.21 -14.75 11.81
CA TYR A 454 -2.96 -13.53 11.54
C TYR A 454 -2.61 -12.94 10.17
N ALA A 455 -3.62 -12.48 9.45
CA ALA A 455 -3.41 -11.65 8.27
C ALA A 455 -2.76 -10.31 8.66
N SER A 456 -1.99 -9.70 7.75
CA SER A 456 -1.42 -8.36 7.96
C SER A 456 -2.49 -7.28 8.19
N THR A 457 -3.71 -7.51 7.73
CA THR A 457 -4.88 -6.64 7.90
C THR A 457 -5.68 -6.90 9.17
N ASP A 458 -5.21 -7.77 10.09
CA ASP A 458 -5.91 -8.03 11.36
C ASP A 458 -5.78 -6.83 12.29
N HIS A 459 -6.89 -6.13 12.49
CA HIS A 459 -7.09 -5.10 13.52
C HIS A 459 -8.17 -5.60 14.48
N ARG A 460 -7.77 -6.05 15.66
CA ARG A 460 -8.64 -6.74 16.61
C ARG A 460 -9.79 -5.88 17.11
N HIS A 461 -9.51 -4.62 17.43
CA HIS A 461 -10.47 -3.66 17.92
C HIS A 461 -10.34 -2.38 17.13
N ASN A 462 -11.46 -1.86 16.68
CA ASN A 462 -11.57 -0.55 16.07
C ASN A 462 -12.75 0.17 16.75
N PHE A 463 -12.49 1.31 17.35
CA PHE A 463 -13.49 2.12 18.03
C PHE A 463 -13.41 3.55 17.52
N SER A 464 -14.54 4.13 17.19
CA SER A 464 -14.61 5.53 16.80
C SER A 464 -15.86 6.18 17.37
N VAL A 465 -15.71 7.40 17.84
CA VAL A 465 -16.80 8.24 18.28
C VAL A 465 -16.68 9.63 17.68
N ASN A 466 -17.77 10.15 17.17
CA ASN A 466 -17.85 11.51 16.66
C ASN A 466 -19.07 12.20 17.27
N VAL A 467 -18.88 13.42 17.76
CA VAL A 467 -19.94 14.25 18.32
C VAL A 467 -19.81 15.65 17.75
N THR A 468 -20.90 16.20 17.26
CA THR A 468 -21.00 17.58 16.78
C THR A 468 -22.13 18.28 17.53
N HIS A 469 -21.86 19.47 18.04
CA HIS A 469 -22.88 20.33 18.64
C HIS A 469 -22.99 21.64 17.88
N HIS A 470 -24.22 21.95 17.47
CA HIS A 470 -24.55 23.19 16.75
C HIS A 470 -25.06 24.27 17.73
N PHE A 471 -24.33 25.38 17.76
CA PHE A 471 -24.72 26.61 18.47
C PHE A 471 -25.26 27.63 17.48
N THR A 472 -26.50 28.04 17.65
CA THR A 472 -27.08 29.19 16.93
C THR A 472 -26.74 30.46 17.70
N LEU A 473 -25.69 31.18 17.27
CA LEU A 473 -25.25 32.41 17.93
C LEU A 473 -26.11 33.60 17.56
N SER A 474 -26.58 33.67 16.30
CA SER A 474 -27.54 34.64 15.83
C SER A 474 -28.26 34.13 14.59
N GLN A 475 -29.18 34.91 13.98
CA GLN A 475 -29.84 34.54 12.72
C GLN A 475 -28.84 34.38 11.54
N ARG A 476 -27.65 34.99 11.64
CA ARG A 476 -26.62 34.97 10.61
C ARG A 476 -25.37 34.18 11.00
N LEU A 477 -25.24 33.83 12.29
CA LEU A 477 -24.04 33.19 12.82
C LEU A 477 -24.38 31.83 13.43
N GLY A 478 -23.72 30.78 12.96
CA GLY A 478 -23.76 29.43 13.52
C GLY A 478 -22.33 28.96 13.86
N LEU A 479 -22.19 28.26 14.97
CA LEU A 479 -20.94 27.65 15.39
C LEU A 479 -21.15 26.15 15.58
N ASP A 480 -20.40 25.34 14.85
CA ASP A 480 -20.35 23.89 15.02
C ASP A 480 -19.05 23.50 15.73
N LEU A 481 -19.18 22.86 16.89
CA LEU A 481 -18.05 22.26 17.58
C LEU A 481 -18.14 20.75 17.43
N SER A 482 -17.08 20.14 16.91
CA SER A 482 -16.98 18.70 16.70
C SER A 482 -15.78 18.12 17.40
N ALA A 483 -15.95 16.92 17.97
CA ALA A 483 -14.86 16.10 18.49
C ALA A 483 -14.97 14.69 17.92
N SER A 484 -13.84 14.15 17.46
CA SER A 484 -13.74 12.78 16.94
C SER A 484 -12.59 12.07 17.63
N TRP A 485 -12.87 10.94 18.27
CA TRP A 485 -11.85 10.09 18.87
C TRP A 485 -11.86 8.73 18.20
N THR A 486 -10.67 8.26 17.83
CA THR A 486 -10.47 6.95 17.20
C THR A 486 -9.45 6.14 17.98
N TYR A 487 -9.68 4.84 18.06
CA TYR A 487 -8.76 3.84 18.57
C TYR A 487 -8.73 2.65 17.64
N GLN A 488 -7.55 2.19 17.30
CA GLN A 488 -7.35 1.00 16.49
C GLN A 488 -6.20 0.16 17.04
N THR A 489 -6.44 -1.13 17.21
CA THR A 489 -5.37 -2.08 17.54
C THR A 489 -4.33 -2.09 16.43
N GLY A 490 -3.05 -2.08 16.79
CA GLY A 490 -1.95 -2.09 15.85
C GLY A 490 -2.02 -3.26 14.86
N ARG A 491 -1.69 -2.97 13.60
CA ARG A 491 -1.66 -3.99 12.54
C ARG A 491 -0.57 -5.02 12.78
N ARG A 492 -0.74 -6.19 12.18
CA ARG A 492 0.25 -7.24 12.17
C ARG A 492 1.24 -7.06 11.01
N GLY A 493 2.45 -7.55 11.21
CA GLY A 493 3.46 -7.56 10.16
C GLY A 493 4.66 -8.41 10.56
N THR A 494 5.58 -8.50 9.64
CA THR A 494 6.80 -9.29 9.78
C THR A 494 7.97 -8.37 10.00
N VAL A 495 8.76 -8.64 11.03
CA VAL A 495 10.01 -7.95 11.28
C VAL A 495 11.15 -8.95 11.28
N PRO A 496 12.35 -8.57 10.83
CA PRO A 496 13.51 -9.43 10.90
C PRO A 496 13.84 -9.78 12.36
N TYR A 497 14.06 -11.05 12.61
CA TYR A 497 14.53 -11.54 13.90
C TYR A 497 16.04 -11.36 14.05
N SER A 498 16.77 -11.53 12.97
CA SER A 498 18.22 -11.41 12.90
C SER A 498 18.63 -10.92 11.52
N ILE A 499 19.76 -10.23 11.46
CA ILE A 499 20.44 -9.88 10.22
C ILE A 499 21.69 -10.75 10.17
N THR A 500 21.77 -11.63 9.19
CA THR A 500 22.94 -12.47 8.94
C THR A 500 23.59 -12.00 7.65
N TYR A 501 24.88 -11.87 7.64
CA TYR A 501 25.63 -11.56 6.43
C TYR A 501 26.15 -12.86 5.83
N GLY A 502 25.81 -13.14 4.58
CA GLY A 502 26.23 -14.34 3.86
C GLY A 502 25.29 -14.72 2.73
N GLN A 503 25.74 -15.53 1.80
CA GLN A 503 24.85 -16.14 0.79
C GLN A 503 24.13 -17.35 1.40
N SER A 504 22.91 -17.66 0.91
CA SER A 504 22.26 -18.90 1.27
C SER A 504 23.11 -20.09 0.80
N ILE A 505 23.14 -21.15 1.57
CA ILE A 505 23.92 -22.37 1.20
C ILE A 505 23.49 -22.91 -0.16
N GLU A 506 22.22 -22.79 -0.55
CA GLU A 506 21.70 -23.23 -1.84
C GLU A 506 22.16 -22.36 -3.01
N GLU A 507 22.25 -21.04 -2.84
CA GLU A 507 22.77 -20.14 -3.88
C GLU A 507 24.29 -20.27 -4.04
N SER A 508 25.00 -20.41 -2.93
CA SER A 508 26.45 -20.65 -2.98
C SER A 508 26.82 -21.99 -3.63
N LEU A 509 25.96 -23.00 -3.56
CA LEU A 509 26.16 -24.29 -4.21
C LEU A 509 25.83 -24.28 -5.72
N LYS A 510 24.91 -23.41 -6.18
CA LYS A 510 24.54 -23.33 -7.61
C LYS A 510 25.60 -22.66 -8.48
N ASP A 511 26.32 -21.70 -7.92
CA ASP A 511 27.32 -20.91 -8.68
C ASP A 511 28.75 -21.41 -8.47
N LEU A 512 28.95 -22.36 -7.57
CA LEU A 512 30.26 -23.01 -7.42
C LEU A 512 30.43 -24.09 -8.49
N PRO A 513 31.48 -24.02 -9.32
CA PRO A 513 31.79 -25.14 -10.20
C PRO A 513 31.98 -26.42 -9.38
N ALA A 514 31.62 -27.56 -9.95
CA ALA A 514 31.62 -28.90 -9.31
C ALA A 514 32.93 -29.30 -8.61
N ILE A 515 33.94 -28.46 -8.64
CA ILE A 515 35.30 -28.64 -8.07
C ILE A 515 35.33 -28.23 -6.57
N ALA A 516 34.27 -27.65 -6.01
CA ALA A 516 34.28 -27.13 -4.64
C ALA A 516 34.07 -28.19 -3.53
N TYR A 517 33.88 -29.43 -3.90
CA TYR A 517 33.84 -30.54 -2.93
C TYR A 517 35.20 -30.75 -2.27
N GLY A 518 35.32 -30.39 -0.99
CA GLY A 518 36.51 -30.55 -0.18
C GLY A 518 37.26 -29.28 0.21
N LYS A 519 36.74 -28.09 -0.18
CA LYS A 519 37.34 -26.81 0.23
C LYS A 519 36.82 -26.34 1.57
N VAL A 520 37.71 -25.81 2.41
CA VAL A 520 37.39 -25.28 3.73
C VAL A 520 37.03 -23.81 3.58
N PHE A 521 35.85 -23.44 4.12
CA PHE A 521 35.38 -22.06 4.15
C PHE A 521 35.77 -21.42 5.48
N TYR A 522 36.41 -20.27 5.43
CA TYR A 522 36.73 -19.47 6.61
C TYR A 522 35.86 -18.23 6.66
N TYR A 523 35.26 -17.94 7.79
CA TYR A 523 34.56 -16.69 8.08
C TYR A 523 35.52 -15.71 8.73
N PHE A 524 35.77 -14.58 8.12
CA PHE A 524 36.51 -13.48 8.73
C PHE A 524 35.76 -12.17 8.50
N ASN A 525 35.39 -11.49 9.57
CA ASN A 525 34.64 -10.21 9.56
C ASN A 525 33.37 -10.21 8.65
N GLY A 526 32.60 -11.29 8.62
CA GLY A 526 31.37 -11.37 7.83
C GLY A 526 31.58 -11.68 6.34
N SER A 527 32.81 -11.96 5.91
CA SER A 527 33.11 -12.38 4.54
C SER A 527 33.49 -13.85 4.49
N VAL A 528 32.97 -14.58 3.49
CA VAL A 528 33.39 -15.96 3.24
C VAL A 528 34.66 -15.93 2.39
N ILE A 529 35.73 -16.47 2.91
CA ILE A 529 36.98 -16.64 2.18
C ILE A 529 37.05 -18.08 1.64
N LEU A 530 37.02 -18.23 0.32
CA LEU A 530 37.31 -19.48 -0.36
C LEU A 530 38.83 -19.66 -0.41
N ASN A 531 39.36 -20.60 0.36
CA ASN A 531 40.78 -20.90 0.32
C ASN A 531 41.02 -22.17 -0.53
N ASP A 532 41.74 -22.02 -1.61
CA ASP A 532 42.19 -23.11 -2.49
C ASP A 532 43.56 -23.65 -2.08
N LYS A 533 44.24 -22.96 -1.17
CA LYS A 533 45.60 -23.25 -0.76
C LYS A 533 45.81 -22.96 0.73
N ASP A 534 46.93 -23.43 1.26
CA ASP A 534 47.40 -23.28 2.64
C ASP A 534 47.15 -21.84 3.16
N PRO A 535 46.54 -21.67 4.37
CA PRO A 535 46.30 -20.36 4.97
C PRO A 535 47.55 -19.51 5.22
N TYR A 536 48.73 -20.09 5.05
CA TYR A 536 50.02 -19.41 5.16
C TYR A 536 50.66 -19.01 3.82
N ASP A 537 49.98 -19.31 2.67
CA ASP A 537 50.45 -18.87 1.36
C ASP A 537 50.04 -17.42 1.13
N ASN A 538 51.02 -16.53 0.95
CA ASN A 538 50.86 -15.08 0.85
C ASN A 538 50.09 -14.58 -0.41
N ASP A 539 49.55 -15.48 -1.24
CA ASP A 539 48.76 -15.17 -2.43
C ASP A 539 47.23 -15.21 -2.13
N PHE A 540 46.85 -14.64 -1.01
CA PHE A 540 45.41 -14.47 -0.68
C PHE A 540 44.74 -13.47 -1.61
N GLY A 541 44.05 -13.97 -2.65
CA GLY A 541 43.04 -13.22 -3.36
C GLY A 541 41.83 -12.98 -2.45
N TYR A 542 41.66 -11.78 -1.92
CA TYR A 542 40.41 -11.35 -1.32
C TYR A 542 39.35 -11.29 -2.41
N PHE A 543 38.58 -12.36 -2.62
CA PHE A 543 37.28 -12.23 -3.25
C PHE A 543 36.30 -11.75 -2.17
N GLY A 544 36.21 -10.44 -1.99
CA GLY A 544 35.14 -9.84 -1.23
C GLY A 544 33.83 -10.05 -1.97
N LEU A 545 33.22 -11.20 -1.80
CA LEU A 545 31.79 -11.30 -1.98
C LEU A 545 31.20 -10.34 -0.95
N ILE A 546 30.65 -9.22 -1.40
CA ILE A 546 29.89 -8.32 -0.52
C ILE A 546 28.73 -9.17 -0.02
N ALA A 547 28.84 -9.63 1.22
CA ALA A 547 27.81 -10.40 1.87
C ALA A 547 26.58 -9.51 1.94
N GLN A 548 25.57 -9.83 1.16
CA GLN A 548 24.28 -9.17 1.26
C GLN A 548 23.67 -9.48 2.64
N PRO A 549 23.09 -8.50 3.34
CA PRO A 549 22.43 -8.78 4.61
C PRO A 549 21.19 -9.64 4.36
N PHE A 550 21.17 -10.85 4.92
CA PHE A 550 19.98 -11.68 4.94
C PHE A 550 19.17 -11.42 6.19
N HIS A 551 17.91 -11.06 5.98
CA HIS A 551 16.95 -10.93 7.05
C HIS A 551 16.36 -12.32 7.35
N THR A 552 16.64 -12.88 8.53
CA THR A 552 15.96 -14.08 8.98
C THR A 552 14.68 -13.72 9.68
N PHE A 553 13.57 -14.33 9.27
CA PHE A 553 12.23 -14.14 9.83
C PHE A 553 11.83 -15.37 10.62
N ARG A 554 11.14 -15.18 11.74
CA ARG A 554 10.66 -16.29 12.57
C ARG A 554 9.35 -16.84 12.03
N ASN A 555 8.33 -15.98 12.00
CA ASN A 555 7.02 -16.26 11.44
C ASN A 555 6.50 -15.01 10.72
N ILE A 556 5.70 -15.23 9.70
CA ILE A 556 5.01 -14.12 9.02
C ILE A 556 3.91 -13.58 9.93
N ASN A 557 3.81 -12.26 10.05
CA ASN A 557 2.78 -11.51 10.79
C ASN A 557 2.71 -11.79 12.29
N ASP A 558 3.80 -12.22 12.93
CA ASP A 558 3.85 -12.45 14.38
C ASP A 558 4.10 -11.17 15.19
N PHE A 559 4.63 -10.12 14.57
CA PHE A 559 4.82 -8.83 15.21
C PHE A 559 3.56 -7.98 15.12
N LYS A 560 3.18 -7.34 16.24
CA LYS A 560 2.07 -6.40 16.32
C LYS A 560 2.62 -4.99 16.58
N LEU A 561 2.26 -4.02 15.73
CA LEU A 561 2.55 -2.61 15.98
C LEU A 561 1.83 -2.12 17.25
N PRO A 562 2.33 -1.05 17.90
CA PRO A 562 1.60 -0.36 18.95
C PRO A 562 0.20 0.05 18.49
N ASP A 563 -0.74 0.08 19.42
CA ASP A 563 -2.10 0.53 19.14
C ASP A 563 -2.10 2.03 18.82
N SER A 564 -2.95 2.44 17.90
CA SER A 564 -3.07 3.83 17.47
C SER A 564 -4.35 4.46 18.01
N HIS A 565 -4.27 5.70 18.48
CA HIS A 565 -5.43 6.49 18.86
C HIS A 565 -5.14 8.00 18.77
N HIS A 566 -6.15 8.77 18.46
CA HIS A 566 -6.05 10.22 18.44
C HIS A 566 -7.41 10.87 18.68
N LEU A 567 -7.38 12.10 19.17
CA LEU A 567 -8.52 12.98 19.30
C LEU A 567 -8.37 14.16 18.34
N ASP A 568 -9.38 14.38 17.53
CA ASP A 568 -9.48 15.51 16.62
C ASP A 568 -10.58 16.45 17.11
N ILE A 569 -10.30 17.74 17.10
CA ILE A 569 -11.26 18.78 17.46
C ILE A 569 -11.42 19.73 16.28
N ASN A 570 -12.67 20.10 16.01
CA ASN A 570 -13.00 21.05 14.96
C ASN A 570 -13.99 22.09 15.48
N ALA A 571 -13.75 23.36 15.13
CA ALA A 571 -14.67 24.47 15.32
C ALA A 571 -14.93 25.12 13.96
N SER A 572 -16.18 25.18 13.52
CA SER A 572 -16.60 25.78 12.25
C SER A 572 -17.60 26.90 12.49
N LEU A 573 -17.21 28.13 12.14
CA LEU A 573 -18.06 29.32 12.21
C LEU A 573 -18.68 29.58 10.83
N SER A 574 -20.00 29.51 10.74
CA SER A 574 -20.76 29.83 9.53
C SER A 574 -21.34 31.25 9.62
N ILE A 575 -21.17 32.03 8.58
CA ILE A 575 -21.58 33.43 8.47
C ILE A 575 -22.44 33.59 7.21
N LYS A 576 -23.74 33.87 7.39
CA LYS A 576 -24.66 34.16 6.28
C LYS A 576 -24.64 35.63 5.96
N HIS A 577 -24.45 35.99 4.69
CA HIS A 577 -24.43 37.38 4.17
C HIS A 577 -25.10 37.47 2.80
N SER A 578 -25.17 38.66 2.25
CA SER A 578 -25.88 38.91 0.97
C SER A 578 -25.30 38.19 -0.26
N LEU A 579 -24.01 37.81 -0.20
CA LEU A 579 -23.31 37.08 -1.28
C LEU A 579 -23.29 35.54 -1.02
N GLY A 580 -24.05 35.03 -0.03
CA GLY A 580 -24.10 33.62 0.30
C GLY A 580 -23.66 33.28 1.71
N GLU A 581 -22.82 32.27 1.87
CA GLU A 581 -22.35 31.77 3.17
C GLU A 581 -20.82 31.63 3.19
N SER A 582 -20.18 32.25 4.20
CA SER A 582 -18.75 32.02 4.50
C SER A 582 -18.62 31.06 5.67
N VAL A 583 -17.75 30.05 5.57
CA VAL A 583 -17.44 29.13 6.66
C VAL A 583 -15.95 29.21 6.98
N ILE A 584 -15.62 29.52 8.22
CA ILE A 584 -14.24 29.53 8.76
C ILE A 584 -14.12 28.35 9.69
N GLY A 585 -13.22 27.43 9.41
CA GLY A 585 -12.95 26.23 10.21
C GLY A 585 -11.57 26.27 10.83
N LEU A 586 -11.48 25.90 12.12
CA LEU A 586 -10.25 25.60 12.82
C LEU A 586 -10.30 24.12 13.20
N SER A 587 -9.33 23.34 12.76
CA SER A 587 -9.25 21.91 13.07
C SER A 587 -7.91 21.58 13.69
N ILE A 588 -7.91 20.71 14.67
CA ILE A 588 -6.71 20.19 15.31
C ILE A 588 -6.75 18.67 15.20
N TYR A 589 -5.87 18.11 14.39
CA TYR A 589 -5.66 16.66 14.33
C TYR A 589 -4.73 16.24 15.45
N ASN A 590 -5.02 15.08 16.07
CA ASN A 590 -4.22 14.47 17.13
C ASN A 590 -3.90 15.46 18.28
N THR A 591 -4.95 15.99 18.90
CA THR A 591 -4.91 17.11 19.88
C THR A 591 -3.95 16.86 21.03
N TYR A 592 -3.80 15.62 21.49
CA TYR A 592 -2.87 15.25 22.57
C TYR A 592 -1.52 14.68 22.08
N ASN A 593 -1.22 14.82 20.77
CA ASN A 593 0.07 14.47 20.18
C ASN A 593 0.55 13.03 20.45
N HIS A 594 -0.34 12.05 20.33
CA HIS A 594 0.04 10.64 20.48
C HIS A 594 0.87 10.18 19.29
N TYR A 595 1.93 9.41 19.54
CA TYR A 595 2.80 8.87 18.49
C TYR A 595 2.19 7.59 17.90
N ASN A 596 1.42 7.76 16.82
CA ASN A 596 0.79 6.66 16.08
C ASN A 596 1.77 6.04 15.09
N VAL A 597 2.33 4.89 15.44
CA VAL A 597 3.32 4.19 14.62
C VAL A 597 2.63 3.56 13.40
N SER A 598 3.02 3.99 12.19
CA SER A 598 2.53 3.44 10.92
C SER A 598 3.42 2.31 10.38
N ASN A 599 4.72 2.48 10.50
CA ASN A 599 5.76 1.56 10.05
C ASN A 599 6.91 1.53 11.04
N VAL A 600 7.82 0.56 10.88
CA VAL A 600 9.06 0.48 11.64
C VAL A 600 10.25 0.37 10.70
N TYR A 601 11.42 0.79 11.16
CA TYR A 601 12.69 0.58 10.50
C TYR A 601 13.75 0.12 11.50
N ILE A 602 14.80 -0.52 10.99
CA ILE A 602 15.92 -0.94 11.81
C ILE A 602 16.88 0.25 11.92
N GLY A 603 17.12 0.72 13.14
CA GLY A 603 18.14 1.70 13.47
C GLY A 603 19.20 1.07 14.36
N TYR A 604 20.25 1.84 14.64
CA TYR A 604 21.33 1.42 15.55
C TYR A 604 21.42 2.39 16.73
N GLU A 605 21.51 1.83 17.93
CA GLU A 605 21.77 2.56 19.16
C GLU A 605 22.84 1.80 19.96
N ASN A 606 23.92 2.47 20.31
CA ASN A 606 25.05 1.85 21.02
C ASN A 606 25.54 0.54 20.35
N ASN A 607 25.68 0.56 19.01
CA ASN A 607 26.07 -0.58 18.18
C ASN A 607 25.11 -1.79 18.24
N LYS A 608 23.87 -1.60 18.71
CA LYS A 608 22.83 -2.63 18.69
C LYS A 608 21.72 -2.23 17.71
N ALA A 609 21.27 -3.20 16.91
CA ALA A 609 20.12 -3.00 16.06
C ALA A 609 18.85 -2.86 16.93
N VAL A 610 18.08 -1.81 16.69
CA VAL A 610 16.82 -1.51 17.36
C VAL A 610 15.72 -1.21 16.34
N LEU A 611 14.48 -1.57 16.65
CA LEU A 611 13.33 -1.19 15.85
C LEU A 611 12.88 0.22 16.25
N LYS A 612 12.83 1.12 15.27
CA LYS A 612 12.34 2.49 15.42
C LYS A 612 11.03 2.67 14.69
N GLY A 613 10.07 3.35 15.32
CA GLY A 613 8.75 3.61 14.76
C GLY A 613 8.72 4.89 13.91
N ILE A 614 8.01 4.84 12.78
CA ILE A 614 7.70 6.01 11.96
C ILE A 614 6.29 6.48 12.34
N CYS A 615 6.19 7.73 12.80
CA CYS A 615 4.94 8.36 13.23
C CYS A 615 4.66 9.56 12.30
N PRO A 616 3.90 9.39 11.21
CA PRO A 616 3.82 10.41 10.16
C PRO A 616 3.01 11.65 10.56
N PHE A 617 2.09 11.54 11.50
CA PHE A 617 1.13 12.59 11.80
C PHE A 617 1.09 12.94 13.30
N PRO A 618 1.96 13.88 13.74
CA PRO A 618 1.89 14.43 15.10
C PRO A 618 0.69 15.38 15.26
N PHE A 619 0.67 16.18 16.30
CA PHE A 619 -0.25 17.30 16.44
C PHE A 619 -0.22 18.22 15.22
N MET A 620 -1.38 18.41 14.55
CA MET A 620 -1.46 19.23 13.34
C MET A 620 -2.69 20.17 13.38
N PRO A 621 -2.48 21.46 13.62
CA PRO A 621 -3.54 22.44 13.45
C PRO A 621 -3.74 22.78 11.96
N SER A 622 -4.97 23.09 11.59
CA SER A 622 -5.32 23.58 10.25
C SER A 622 -6.45 24.60 10.29
N ILE A 623 -6.40 25.55 9.38
CA ILE A 623 -7.43 26.56 9.18
C ILE A 623 -8.00 26.37 7.79
N SER A 624 -9.32 26.46 7.67
CA SER A 624 -10.04 26.39 6.41
C SER A 624 -10.94 27.61 6.24
N PHE A 625 -11.07 28.05 4.99
CA PHE A 625 -12.03 29.05 4.58
C PHE A 625 -12.80 28.53 3.38
N THR A 626 -14.12 28.59 3.43
CA THR A 626 -15.01 28.20 2.33
C THR A 626 -16.00 29.31 2.08
N GLN A 627 -16.11 29.74 0.84
CA GLN A 627 -17.13 30.68 0.39
C GLN A 627 -18.10 29.95 -0.53
N LYS A 628 -19.40 30.01 -0.22
CA LYS A 628 -20.50 29.53 -1.05
C LYS A 628 -21.30 30.72 -1.55
N PHE A 629 -21.52 30.81 -2.86
CA PHE A 629 -22.24 31.86 -3.53
C PHE A 629 -23.67 31.45 -3.87
#